data_62665697e43c7baac8279481be2202b8
#
_entry.id   62665697e43c7baac8279481be2202b8
#
_cell.length_a   1.000
_cell.length_b   1.000
_cell.length_c   1.000
_cell.angle_alpha   90.00
_cell.angle_beta   90.00
_cell.angle_gamma   90.00
#
_symmetry.space_group_name_H-M   'P 1'
#
loop_
_entity.id
_entity.type
_entity.pdbx_description
1 polymer ?
#
loop_
_entity_poly.entity_id
_entity_poly.type
_entity_poly.pdbx_seq_one_letter_code
_entity_poly.pdbx_strand_id
1 'polypeptide(L)'
;MGQLLGAHGIGREDRIAMIVLDTIDFPTIFWGAIKAGVSPVAINTLLTTEQYKYMLADSRARVLFISAALLPAVEPILEDLPALEKIFVIGEGPAGHGDFRAELAKHPDVSAPAQTCADEVAFWLYSSGSTGDPKGVKHIQTSLMETARLYGQGVLGIAADDVVYSAAKLFFAYGLGNGMSFPMSVGATTILLPDRPTPAAVFAILAKHQPTIYYGVPTLYAAILADDSCTPENGSKRLRLCVSAGEALPKELGTAWKAKFGVDILDGVGSTEMLHIYLSNVPNEVSYGFSGRPVPGYDVRLVDEQGAGVDTGEIGELLVRGPSAADGYWNQRHKSRSTFEGEWTRTGDQYSRDERGIFLYCGRADDMFKVSGIWVSPFEVESALISHESVLEAAVVPAEDDEGLLKPKAFIILKDGHDPASLTKPLQDHVKQEVGKWKYPRWIEYVDSLPKTATGKIQRFKLRDI
;
A
#
# COMPACT_ATOMS: atom_id res chain seq x y z
N MET A 1 -21.25 10.41 -16.35
CA MET A 1 -19.84 10.09 -16.65
C MET A 1 -19.69 9.36 -17.99
N GLY A 2 -20.30 8.21 -18.23
CA GLY A 2 -20.15 7.49 -19.52
C GLY A 2 -20.57 8.31 -20.74
N GLN A 3 -21.64 9.11 -20.65
CA GLN A 3 -22.05 9.99 -21.75
C GLN A 3 -21.09 11.18 -21.96
N LEU A 4 -20.49 11.70 -20.89
CA LEU A 4 -19.42 12.71 -21.00
C LEU A 4 -18.24 12.13 -21.78
N LEU A 5 -17.79 10.92 -21.44
CA LEU A 5 -16.69 10.26 -22.15
C LEU A 5 -17.04 10.04 -23.62
N GLY A 6 -18.21 9.50 -23.92
CA GLY A 6 -18.69 9.29 -25.29
C GLY A 6 -18.79 10.56 -26.10
N ALA A 7 -19.23 11.70 -25.52
CA ALA A 7 -19.28 13.00 -26.18
C ALA A 7 -17.90 13.52 -26.61
N HIS A 8 -16.83 13.06 -25.94
CA HIS A 8 -15.44 13.34 -26.29
C HIS A 8 -14.76 12.22 -27.08
N GLY A 9 -15.52 11.27 -27.64
CA GLY A 9 -14.99 10.18 -28.46
C GLY A 9 -14.19 9.13 -27.67
N ILE A 10 -14.38 9.07 -26.34
CA ILE A 10 -13.75 8.09 -25.46
C ILE A 10 -14.68 6.91 -25.30
N GLY A 11 -14.23 5.74 -25.67
CA GLY A 11 -15.03 4.52 -25.71
C GLY A 11 -14.34 3.34 -25.02
N ARG A 12 -14.92 2.15 -25.25
CA ARG A 12 -14.45 0.90 -24.65
C ARG A 12 -12.96 0.68 -24.91
N GLU A 13 -12.26 0.22 -23.87
CA GLU A 13 -10.81 -0.04 -23.84
C GLU A 13 -9.90 1.20 -23.91
N ASP A 14 -10.46 2.40 -24.13
CA ASP A 14 -9.69 3.62 -23.94
C ASP A 14 -9.30 3.80 -22.47
N ARG A 15 -8.26 4.56 -22.24
CA ARG A 15 -7.76 4.86 -20.88
C ARG A 15 -7.95 6.33 -20.57
N ILE A 16 -8.34 6.58 -19.34
CA ILE A 16 -8.33 7.91 -18.72
C ILE A 16 -7.38 7.91 -17.53
N ALA A 17 -6.64 8.99 -17.34
CA ALA A 17 -5.80 9.18 -16.17
C ALA A 17 -6.56 9.96 -15.09
N MET A 18 -6.35 9.58 -13.83
CA MET A 18 -6.95 10.19 -12.67
C MET A 18 -5.87 10.63 -11.67
N ILE A 19 -5.61 11.95 -11.57
CA ILE A 19 -4.78 12.57 -10.53
C ILE A 19 -5.74 13.35 -9.61
N VAL A 20 -6.53 12.59 -8.86
CA VAL A 20 -7.71 13.10 -8.14
C VAL A 20 -7.55 12.85 -6.64
N LEU A 21 -7.77 13.91 -5.85
CA LEU A 21 -7.80 13.82 -4.39
C LEU A 21 -9.01 13.00 -3.93
N ASP A 22 -8.96 12.51 -2.68
CA ASP A 22 -10.02 11.71 -2.08
C ASP A 22 -11.26 12.55 -1.80
N THR A 23 -12.05 12.79 -2.84
CA THR A 23 -13.35 13.46 -2.83
C THR A 23 -14.38 12.56 -3.50
N ILE A 24 -15.64 12.96 -3.48
CA ILE A 24 -16.72 12.24 -4.18
C ILE A 24 -16.51 12.16 -5.71
N ASP A 25 -15.67 13.02 -6.26
CA ASP A 25 -15.37 13.02 -7.68
C ASP A 25 -14.54 11.78 -8.08
N PHE A 26 -13.68 11.27 -7.18
CA PHE A 26 -12.89 10.06 -7.46
C PHE A 26 -13.77 8.85 -7.78
N PRO A 27 -14.68 8.38 -6.90
CA PRO A 27 -15.58 7.25 -7.23
C PRO A 27 -16.51 7.56 -8.41
N THR A 28 -16.93 8.82 -8.59
CA THR A 28 -17.77 9.23 -9.72
C THR A 28 -17.07 9.00 -11.05
N ILE A 29 -15.79 9.39 -11.16
CA ILE A 29 -14.98 9.20 -12.37
C ILE A 29 -14.65 7.73 -12.54
N PHE A 30 -14.16 7.08 -11.49
CA PHE A 30 -13.66 5.71 -11.52
C PHE A 30 -14.75 4.71 -11.95
N TRP A 31 -15.86 4.66 -11.22
CA TRP A 31 -16.97 3.76 -11.55
C TRP A 31 -17.72 4.16 -12.82
N GLY A 32 -17.80 5.47 -13.08
CA GLY A 32 -18.43 5.95 -14.30
C GLY A 32 -17.64 5.60 -15.55
N ALA A 33 -16.30 5.54 -15.49
CA ALA A 33 -15.44 5.07 -16.56
C ALA A 33 -15.60 3.55 -16.76
N ILE A 34 -15.48 2.74 -15.70
CA ILE A 34 -15.67 1.28 -15.76
C ILE A 34 -17.04 0.94 -16.34
N LYS A 35 -18.11 1.61 -15.90
CA LYS A 35 -19.47 1.43 -16.44
C LYS A 35 -19.54 1.68 -17.95
N ALA A 36 -18.71 2.60 -18.46
CA ALA A 36 -18.62 2.91 -19.90
C ALA A 36 -17.68 1.97 -20.66
N GLY A 37 -17.03 1.00 -20.01
CA GLY A 37 -16.01 0.13 -20.59
C GLY A 37 -14.65 0.82 -20.79
N VAL A 38 -14.47 1.98 -20.18
CA VAL A 38 -13.23 2.77 -20.22
C VAL A 38 -12.40 2.45 -18.97
N SER A 39 -11.09 2.28 -19.15
CA SER A 39 -10.17 1.91 -18.06
C SER A 39 -9.62 3.16 -17.35
N PRO A 40 -10.06 3.47 -16.11
CA PRO A 40 -9.42 4.50 -15.31
C PRO A 40 -8.04 4.03 -14.82
N VAL A 41 -7.06 4.91 -14.93
CA VAL A 41 -5.70 4.75 -14.41
C VAL A 41 -5.56 5.70 -13.23
N ALA A 42 -5.68 5.16 -12.02
CA ALA A 42 -5.55 5.97 -10.80
C ALA A 42 -4.08 6.19 -10.47
N ILE A 43 -3.65 7.45 -10.47
CA ILE A 43 -2.26 7.87 -10.28
C ILE A 43 -2.11 8.54 -8.92
N ASN A 44 -1.00 8.22 -8.24
CA ASN A 44 -0.64 8.79 -6.95
C ASN A 44 -0.54 10.32 -7.02
N THR A 45 -1.16 11.01 -6.08
CA THR A 45 -1.24 12.48 -6.02
C THR A 45 -0.02 13.14 -5.37
N LEU A 46 1.00 12.36 -4.99
CA LEU A 46 2.20 12.83 -4.26
C LEU A 46 3.49 12.64 -5.09
N LEU A 47 3.37 12.62 -6.41
CA LEU A 47 4.48 12.37 -7.32
C LEU A 47 5.14 13.66 -7.79
N THR A 48 6.37 13.52 -8.31
CA THR A 48 7.07 14.60 -9.00
C THR A 48 6.55 14.77 -10.44
N THR A 49 6.80 15.93 -11.05
CA THR A 49 6.46 16.22 -12.44
C THR A 49 6.98 15.17 -13.40
N GLU A 50 8.23 14.71 -13.24
CA GLU A 50 8.83 13.66 -14.09
C GLU A 50 8.12 12.32 -13.95
N GLN A 51 7.71 11.95 -12.74
CA GLN A 51 6.95 10.73 -12.51
C GLN A 51 5.55 10.80 -13.15
N TYR A 52 4.89 11.96 -13.08
CA TYR A 52 3.63 12.19 -13.79
C TYR A 52 3.83 12.09 -15.31
N LYS A 53 4.89 12.69 -15.85
CA LYS A 53 5.24 12.60 -17.28
C LYS A 53 5.36 11.14 -17.73
N TYR A 54 6.13 10.35 -16.96
CA TYR A 54 6.30 8.94 -17.25
C TYR A 54 4.95 8.19 -17.28
N MET A 55 4.15 8.28 -16.22
CA MET A 55 2.92 7.50 -16.11
C MET A 55 1.85 7.94 -17.12
N LEU A 56 1.74 9.23 -17.40
CA LEU A 56 0.80 9.75 -18.41
C LEU A 56 1.20 9.32 -19.82
N ALA A 57 2.50 9.34 -20.15
CA ALA A 57 3.01 8.88 -21.43
C ALA A 57 2.88 7.35 -21.57
N ASP A 58 3.28 6.57 -20.55
CA ASP A 58 3.22 5.10 -20.55
C ASP A 58 1.78 4.60 -20.66
N SER A 59 0.85 5.16 -19.89
CA SER A 59 -0.57 4.76 -19.91
C SER A 59 -1.25 5.08 -21.24
N ARG A 60 -0.76 6.04 -22.01
CA ARG A 60 -1.41 6.56 -23.23
C ARG A 60 -2.86 6.97 -22.97
N ALA A 61 -3.13 7.52 -21.77
CA ALA A 61 -4.46 8.01 -21.42
C ALA A 61 -4.84 9.19 -22.33
N ARG A 62 -6.06 9.14 -22.88
CA ARG A 62 -6.56 10.18 -23.79
C ARG A 62 -7.18 11.36 -23.06
N VAL A 63 -7.65 11.13 -21.84
CA VAL A 63 -8.24 12.16 -20.99
C VAL A 63 -7.57 12.14 -19.62
N LEU A 64 -7.28 13.31 -19.09
CA LEU A 64 -6.84 13.51 -17.72
C LEU A 64 -7.94 14.17 -16.89
N PHE A 65 -8.29 13.56 -15.76
CA PHE A 65 -9.06 14.18 -14.68
C PHE A 65 -8.10 14.56 -13.57
N ILE A 66 -8.06 15.83 -13.19
CA ILE A 66 -7.08 16.32 -12.21
C ILE A 66 -7.73 17.28 -11.21
N SER A 67 -7.44 17.11 -9.93
CA SER A 67 -7.80 18.12 -8.91
C SER A 67 -7.00 19.40 -9.14
N ALA A 68 -7.66 20.55 -9.08
CA ALA A 68 -7.09 21.87 -9.37
C ALA A 68 -5.77 22.14 -8.62
N ALA A 69 -5.68 21.72 -7.36
CA ALA A 69 -4.48 21.87 -6.53
C ALA A 69 -3.25 21.11 -7.07
N LEU A 70 -3.44 20.09 -7.92
CA LEU A 70 -2.38 19.25 -8.47
C LEU A 70 -1.99 19.65 -9.90
N LEU A 71 -2.78 20.47 -10.56
CA LEU A 71 -2.54 20.91 -11.94
C LEU A 71 -1.17 21.57 -12.15
N PRO A 72 -0.65 22.44 -11.25
CA PRO A 72 0.66 23.07 -11.43
C PRO A 72 1.83 22.07 -11.54
N ALA A 73 1.69 20.87 -10.96
CA ALA A 73 2.72 19.82 -11.07
C ALA A 73 2.71 19.12 -12.42
N VAL A 74 1.62 19.20 -13.18
CA VAL A 74 1.45 18.50 -14.48
C VAL A 74 1.48 19.47 -15.66
N GLU A 75 1.07 20.70 -15.46
CA GLU A 75 1.00 21.72 -16.50
C GLU A 75 2.29 21.88 -17.35
N PRO A 76 3.51 21.85 -16.75
CA PRO A 76 4.75 22.00 -17.50
C PRO A 76 5.04 20.88 -18.52
N ILE A 77 4.38 19.72 -18.38
CA ILE A 77 4.64 18.53 -19.21
C ILE A 77 3.53 18.22 -20.22
N LEU A 78 2.46 19.01 -20.25
CA LEU A 78 1.27 18.73 -21.08
C LEU A 78 1.59 18.69 -22.57
N GLU A 79 2.50 19.57 -23.05
CA GLU A 79 2.92 19.61 -24.45
C GLU A 79 3.70 18.36 -24.88
N ASP A 80 4.30 17.64 -23.95
CA ASP A 80 5.06 16.41 -24.17
C ASP A 80 4.19 15.14 -24.20
N LEU A 81 2.86 15.28 -24.08
CA LEU A 81 1.92 14.16 -23.94
C LEU A 81 0.96 14.07 -25.17
N PRO A 82 1.44 13.60 -26.32
CA PRO A 82 0.66 13.63 -27.57
C PRO A 82 -0.59 12.73 -27.57
N ALA A 83 -0.69 11.77 -26.66
CA ALA A 83 -1.88 10.94 -26.51
C ALA A 83 -2.99 11.64 -25.73
N LEU A 84 -2.68 12.70 -24.97
CA LEU A 84 -3.63 13.40 -24.13
C LEU A 84 -4.42 14.44 -24.94
N GLU A 85 -5.70 14.17 -25.13
CA GLU A 85 -6.59 14.97 -25.98
C GLU A 85 -7.40 16.00 -25.17
N LYS A 86 -7.68 15.68 -23.90
CA LYS A 86 -8.56 16.52 -23.06
C LYS A 86 -8.16 16.46 -21.58
N ILE A 87 -8.32 17.62 -20.91
CA ILE A 87 -8.09 17.76 -19.48
C ILE A 87 -9.36 18.31 -18.84
N PHE A 88 -9.82 17.63 -17.79
CA PHE A 88 -10.91 18.09 -16.92
C PHE A 88 -10.37 18.38 -15.54
N VAL A 89 -10.56 19.61 -15.09
CA VAL A 89 -10.14 20.09 -13.77
C VAL A 89 -11.30 19.97 -12.79
N ILE A 90 -11.01 19.45 -11.60
CA ILE A 90 -11.95 19.32 -10.48
C ILE A 90 -11.67 20.43 -9.49
N GLY A 91 -12.61 21.36 -9.34
CA GLY A 91 -12.46 22.60 -8.57
C GLY A 91 -12.19 23.80 -9.48
N GLU A 92 -11.81 24.93 -8.88
CA GLU A 92 -11.50 26.16 -9.62
C GLU A 92 -10.16 26.01 -10.35
N GLY A 93 -10.21 25.92 -11.67
CA GLY A 93 -9.03 25.78 -12.54
C GLY A 93 -8.84 26.98 -13.46
N PRO A 94 -7.65 27.11 -14.11
CA PRO A 94 -7.38 28.14 -15.09
C PRO A 94 -8.24 28.00 -16.34
N ALA A 95 -8.43 29.10 -17.05
CA ALA A 95 -9.08 29.09 -18.36
C ALA A 95 -8.30 28.22 -19.36
N GLY A 96 -9.01 27.49 -20.22
CA GLY A 96 -8.41 26.62 -21.24
C GLY A 96 -8.60 25.12 -20.98
N HIS A 97 -8.88 24.72 -19.76
CA HIS A 97 -9.25 23.33 -19.41
C HIS A 97 -10.75 23.21 -19.16
N GLY A 98 -11.30 22.00 -19.29
CA GLY A 98 -12.70 21.71 -18.98
C GLY A 98 -12.97 21.72 -17.48
N ASP A 99 -14.03 22.35 -17.01
CA ASP A 99 -14.55 22.17 -15.66
C ASP A 99 -15.29 20.82 -15.61
N PHE A 100 -14.80 19.89 -14.79
CA PHE A 100 -15.36 18.53 -14.71
C PHE A 100 -16.84 18.54 -14.30
N ARG A 101 -17.19 19.28 -13.25
CA ARG A 101 -18.57 19.26 -12.72
C ARG A 101 -19.54 19.97 -13.63
N ALA A 102 -19.12 21.09 -14.24
CA ALA A 102 -19.92 21.79 -15.23
C ALA A 102 -20.14 20.94 -16.50
N GLU A 103 -19.11 20.21 -16.94
CA GLU A 103 -19.28 19.30 -18.08
C GLU A 103 -20.16 18.11 -17.73
N LEU A 104 -19.96 17.49 -16.56
CA LEU A 104 -20.77 16.38 -16.11
C LEU A 104 -22.25 16.73 -16.03
N ALA A 105 -22.58 17.94 -15.56
CA ALA A 105 -23.96 18.43 -15.42
C ALA A 105 -24.69 18.62 -16.76
N LYS A 106 -23.99 18.66 -17.89
CA LYS A 106 -24.60 18.72 -19.23
C LYS A 106 -25.16 17.39 -19.73
N HIS A 107 -24.83 16.30 -19.04
CA HIS A 107 -25.19 14.94 -19.43
C HIS A 107 -26.25 14.34 -18.51
N PRO A 108 -27.14 13.47 -19.04
CA PRO A 108 -28.14 12.79 -18.21
C PRO A 108 -27.50 11.85 -17.15
N ASP A 109 -28.19 11.66 -16.04
CA ASP A 109 -27.77 10.83 -14.92
C ASP A 109 -27.74 9.32 -15.25
N VAL A 110 -28.42 8.91 -16.32
CA VAL A 110 -28.57 7.50 -16.72
C VAL A 110 -27.81 7.22 -18.01
N SER A 111 -26.96 6.20 -17.96
CA SER A 111 -26.36 5.57 -19.16
C SER A 111 -26.43 4.06 -19.04
N ALA A 112 -26.64 3.37 -20.15
CA ALA A 112 -26.49 1.91 -20.18
C ALA A 112 -25.03 1.52 -19.89
N PRO A 113 -24.78 0.41 -19.17
CA PRO A 113 -23.43 -0.11 -19.05
C PRO A 113 -22.91 -0.64 -20.38
N ALA A 114 -21.61 -0.53 -20.60
CA ALA A 114 -20.94 -1.19 -21.72
C ALA A 114 -21.11 -2.73 -21.58
N GLN A 115 -21.17 -3.41 -22.72
CA GLN A 115 -21.22 -4.87 -22.76
C GLN A 115 -19.81 -5.44 -22.56
N THR A 116 -19.34 -5.45 -21.32
CA THR A 116 -18.03 -6.02 -20.93
C THR A 116 -18.18 -7.45 -20.45
N CYS A 117 -17.11 -8.23 -20.49
CA CYS A 117 -17.06 -9.55 -19.85
C CYS A 117 -16.19 -9.53 -18.59
N ALA A 118 -16.29 -10.60 -17.79
CA ALA A 118 -15.59 -10.72 -16.51
C ALA A 118 -14.06 -10.55 -16.62
N ASP A 119 -13.48 -11.05 -17.70
CA ASP A 119 -12.04 -11.11 -17.93
C ASP A 119 -11.47 -9.85 -18.62
N GLU A 120 -12.31 -8.88 -18.99
CA GLU A 120 -11.81 -7.62 -19.55
C GLU A 120 -11.09 -6.79 -18.50
N VAL A 121 -10.05 -6.06 -18.95
CA VAL A 121 -9.36 -5.08 -18.12
C VAL A 121 -10.32 -3.96 -17.74
N ALA A 122 -10.50 -3.76 -16.45
CA ALA A 122 -11.40 -2.75 -15.91
C ALA A 122 -10.66 -1.44 -15.54
N PHE A 123 -9.50 -1.54 -14.92
CA PHE A 123 -8.73 -0.39 -14.44
C PHE A 123 -7.25 -0.75 -14.25
N TRP A 124 -6.42 0.27 -14.04
CA TRP A 124 -5.01 0.10 -13.72
C TRP A 124 -4.64 0.83 -12.44
N LEU A 125 -3.66 0.25 -11.75
CA LEU A 125 -2.89 0.92 -10.71
C LEU A 125 -1.41 0.85 -11.06
N TYR A 126 -0.64 1.87 -10.71
CA TYR A 126 0.81 1.79 -10.83
C TYR A 126 1.43 1.27 -9.55
N SER A 127 2.25 0.22 -9.66
CA SER A 127 3.10 -0.26 -8.58
C SER A 127 4.51 0.29 -8.72
N SER A 128 5.08 0.77 -7.60
CA SER A 128 6.50 1.16 -7.54
C SER A 128 7.35 -0.10 -7.37
N GLY A 129 8.24 -0.38 -8.31
CA GLY A 129 9.27 -1.40 -8.12
C GLY A 129 10.35 -0.94 -7.15
N SER A 130 11.03 -1.88 -6.48
CA SER A 130 12.24 -1.60 -5.69
C SER A 130 13.40 -1.10 -6.58
N THR A 131 13.34 -1.43 -7.86
CA THR A 131 14.35 -1.06 -8.88
C THR A 131 13.64 -0.75 -10.19
N GLY A 132 13.57 0.53 -10.59
CA GLY A 132 13.10 0.93 -11.92
C GLY A 132 11.79 1.72 -11.94
N ASP A 133 11.31 1.98 -13.16
CA ASP A 133 10.11 2.76 -13.39
C ASP A 133 8.83 2.08 -12.87
N PRO A 134 7.81 2.85 -12.49
CA PRO A 134 6.51 2.33 -12.09
C PRO A 134 5.88 1.45 -13.18
N LYS A 135 5.18 0.40 -12.75
CA LYS A 135 4.55 -0.59 -13.63
C LYS A 135 3.04 -0.45 -13.60
N GLY A 136 2.40 -0.32 -14.74
CA GLY A 136 0.94 -0.33 -14.86
C GLY A 136 0.40 -1.75 -14.67
N VAL A 137 -0.26 -2.00 -13.54
CA VAL A 137 -0.87 -3.28 -13.16
C VAL A 137 -2.32 -3.29 -13.63
N LYS A 138 -2.66 -4.20 -14.53
CA LYS A 138 -4.00 -4.29 -15.14
C LYS A 138 -4.90 -5.21 -14.35
N HIS A 139 -6.03 -4.70 -13.87
CA HIS A 139 -7.05 -5.47 -13.16
C HIS A 139 -8.30 -5.68 -14.00
N ILE A 140 -8.91 -6.85 -13.86
CA ILE A 140 -10.10 -7.26 -14.59
C ILE A 140 -11.39 -6.84 -13.88
N GLN A 141 -12.53 -6.97 -14.55
CA GLN A 141 -13.85 -6.51 -14.08
C GLN A 141 -14.26 -7.12 -12.73
N THR A 142 -13.85 -8.36 -12.43
CA THR A 142 -14.21 -9.07 -11.19
C THR A 142 -13.32 -8.72 -10.00
N SER A 143 -12.10 -8.18 -10.22
CA SER A 143 -11.07 -8.05 -9.17
C SER A 143 -11.54 -7.27 -7.93
N LEU A 144 -12.24 -6.13 -8.12
CA LEU A 144 -12.75 -5.32 -6.99
C LEU A 144 -13.82 -6.04 -6.18
N MET A 145 -14.71 -6.76 -6.86
CA MET A 145 -15.80 -7.49 -6.19
C MET A 145 -15.26 -8.68 -5.40
N GLU A 146 -14.26 -9.39 -5.95
CA GLU A 146 -13.63 -10.51 -5.25
C GLU A 146 -12.90 -10.07 -3.98
N THR A 147 -12.14 -8.98 -4.02
CA THR A 147 -11.49 -8.46 -2.81
C THR A 147 -12.50 -7.98 -1.77
N ALA A 148 -13.58 -7.33 -2.20
CA ALA A 148 -14.65 -6.90 -1.30
C ALA A 148 -15.34 -8.11 -0.64
N ARG A 149 -15.66 -9.15 -1.42
CA ARG A 149 -16.32 -10.37 -0.94
C ARG A 149 -15.43 -11.16 0.02
N LEU A 150 -14.16 -11.42 -0.37
CA LEU A 150 -13.28 -12.32 0.38
C LEU A 150 -12.72 -11.65 1.63
N TYR A 151 -12.20 -10.42 1.50
CA TYR A 151 -11.59 -9.74 2.62
C TYR A 151 -12.55 -8.80 3.34
N GLY A 152 -13.17 -7.86 2.62
CA GLY A 152 -14.07 -6.87 3.23
C GLY A 152 -15.23 -7.51 3.99
N GLN A 153 -15.99 -8.40 3.32
CA GLN A 153 -17.14 -9.09 3.93
C GLN A 153 -16.69 -10.33 4.71
N GLY A 154 -15.81 -11.16 4.13
CA GLY A 154 -15.45 -12.47 4.69
C GLY A 154 -14.57 -12.41 5.94
N VAL A 155 -13.62 -11.47 6.01
CA VAL A 155 -12.68 -11.34 7.15
C VAL A 155 -13.06 -10.17 8.05
N LEU A 156 -13.27 -8.96 7.50
CA LEU A 156 -13.56 -7.77 8.31
C LEU A 156 -15.01 -7.73 8.77
N GLY A 157 -15.90 -8.51 8.15
CA GLY A 157 -17.32 -8.51 8.45
C GLY A 157 -17.95 -7.13 8.28
N ILE A 158 -17.56 -6.39 7.21
CA ILE A 158 -18.14 -5.08 6.92
C ILE A 158 -19.63 -5.21 6.61
N ALA A 159 -20.43 -4.33 7.18
CA ALA A 159 -21.88 -4.33 7.05
C ALA A 159 -22.44 -2.94 6.70
N ALA A 160 -23.69 -2.86 6.30
CA ALA A 160 -24.32 -1.62 5.82
C ALA A 160 -24.36 -0.48 6.85
N ASP A 161 -24.36 -0.80 8.14
CA ASP A 161 -24.36 0.17 9.24
C ASP A 161 -22.96 0.61 9.68
N ASP A 162 -21.90 0.08 9.05
CA ASP A 162 -20.55 0.53 9.30
C ASP A 162 -20.30 1.92 8.70
N VAL A 163 -19.45 2.65 9.39
CA VAL A 163 -18.84 3.88 8.92
C VAL A 163 -17.34 3.64 8.84
N VAL A 164 -16.77 3.75 7.66
CA VAL A 164 -15.34 3.48 7.47
C VAL A 164 -14.54 4.74 7.21
N TYR A 165 -13.32 4.77 7.72
CA TYR A 165 -12.33 5.77 7.37
C TYR A 165 -11.00 5.10 7.03
N SER A 166 -10.45 5.42 5.85
CA SER A 166 -9.14 4.98 5.40
C SER A 166 -8.17 6.16 5.31
N ALA A 167 -7.05 6.08 6.03
CA ALA A 167 -5.95 7.02 5.86
C ALA A 167 -5.13 6.73 4.58
N ALA A 168 -5.17 5.49 4.07
CA ALA A 168 -4.63 5.15 2.77
C ALA A 168 -5.52 5.72 1.66
N LYS A 169 -4.89 6.40 0.70
CA LYS A 169 -5.57 7.12 -0.39
C LYS A 169 -6.18 6.18 -1.43
N LEU A 170 -7.25 6.62 -2.09
CA LEU A 170 -8.02 5.84 -3.07
C LEU A 170 -7.21 5.40 -4.30
N PHE A 171 -6.14 6.09 -4.64
CA PHE A 171 -5.26 5.70 -5.73
C PHE A 171 -4.33 4.51 -5.40
N PHE A 172 -4.24 4.08 -4.15
CA PHE A 172 -3.57 2.85 -3.74
C PHE A 172 -4.54 1.67 -3.69
N ALA A 173 -4.07 0.49 -4.05
CA ALA A 173 -4.84 -0.75 -3.95
C ALA A 173 -5.50 -0.94 -2.57
N TYR A 174 -4.74 -0.70 -1.49
CA TYR A 174 -5.22 -0.76 -0.12
C TYR A 174 -6.34 0.26 0.16
N GLY A 175 -6.12 1.52 -0.19
CA GLY A 175 -7.14 2.57 0.01
C GLY A 175 -8.37 2.41 -0.89
N LEU A 176 -8.18 1.92 -2.12
CA LEU A 176 -9.24 1.68 -3.09
C LEU A 176 -10.26 0.65 -2.56
N GLY A 177 -9.78 -0.42 -1.94
CA GLY A 177 -10.61 -1.39 -1.25
C GLY A 177 -11.31 -0.78 -0.04
N ASN A 178 -10.51 -0.31 0.90
CA ASN A 178 -10.97 0.17 2.22
C ASN A 178 -11.95 1.34 2.15
N GLY A 179 -11.64 2.33 1.31
CA GLY A 179 -12.40 3.59 1.22
C GLY A 179 -13.46 3.59 0.12
N MET A 180 -13.51 2.59 -0.77
CA MET A 180 -14.44 2.60 -1.89
C MET A 180 -15.13 1.26 -2.12
N SER A 181 -14.43 0.23 -2.61
CA SER A 181 -15.11 -0.98 -3.05
C SER A 181 -15.73 -1.79 -1.91
N PHE A 182 -15.11 -1.86 -0.74
CA PHE A 182 -15.65 -2.61 0.40
C PHE A 182 -16.91 -1.95 0.97
N PRO A 183 -16.89 -0.67 1.36
CA PRO A 183 -18.10 -0.03 1.87
C PRO A 183 -19.22 0.02 0.82
N MET A 184 -18.90 0.28 -0.46
CA MET A 184 -19.92 0.28 -1.51
C MET A 184 -20.55 -1.09 -1.73
N SER A 185 -19.82 -2.20 -1.55
CA SER A 185 -20.34 -3.57 -1.74
C SER A 185 -21.46 -3.96 -0.79
N VAL A 186 -21.56 -3.28 0.35
CA VAL A 186 -22.57 -3.54 1.40
C VAL A 186 -23.45 -2.33 1.69
N GLY A 187 -23.23 -1.20 1.02
CA GLY A 187 -23.97 0.04 1.28
C GLY A 187 -23.54 0.78 2.56
N ALA A 188 -22.32 0.53 3.05
CA ALA A 188 -21.76 1.23 4.20
C ALA A 188 -21.35 2.67 3.86
N THR A 189 -21.17 3.49 4.89
CA THR A 189 -20.72 4.88 4.75
C THR A 189 -19.19 4.96 4.75
N THR A 190 -18.62 5.72 3.82
CA THR A 190 -17.18 6.04 3.83
C THR A 190 -16.94 7.53 4.10
N ILE A 191 -15.89 7.80 4.88
CA ILE A 191 -15.39 9.17 5.11
C ILE A 191 -14.15 9.36 4.25
N LEU A 192 -14.16 10.37 3.39
CA LEU A 192 -13.04 10.73 2.52
C LEU A 192 -12.31 11.96 3.08
N LEU A 193 -10.99 11.92 3.08
CA LEU A 193 -10.12 13.03 3.47
C LEU A 193 -9.24 13.42 2.29
N PRO A 194 -9.46 14.58 1.64
CA PRO A 194 -8.59 15.01 0.54
C PRO A 194 -7.16 15.34 0.99
N ASP A 195 -7.02 15.85 2.21
CA ASP A 195 -5.76 16.31 2.79
C ASP A 195 -4.86 15.16 3.27
N ARG A 196 -3.63 15.51 3.67
CA ARG A 196 -2.69 14.54 4.26
C ARG A 196 -3.22 14.03 5.60
N PRO A 197 -3.23 12.71 5.85
CA PRO A 197 -3.65 12.13 7.12
C PRO A 197 -2.56 12.31 8.19
N THR A 198 -2.65 13.38 8.97
CA THR A 198 -1.84 13.60 10.18
C THR A 198 -2.58 13.03 11.40
N PRO A 199 -1.90 12.76 12.54
CA PRO A 199 -2.58 12.35 13.77
C PRO A 199 -3.77 13.24 14.13
N ALA A 200 -3.58 14.56 14.11
CA ALA A 200 -4.65 15.53 14.39
C ALA A 200 -5.83 15.43 13.41
N ALA A 201 -5.56 15.31 12.09
CA ALA A 201 -6.60 15.18 11.08
C ALA A 201 -7.38 13.85 11.23
N VAL A 202 -6.68 12.75 11.54
CA VAL A 202 -7.30 11.44 11.82
C VAL A 202 -8.23 11.57 13.03
N PHE A 203 -7.75 12.12 14.13
CA PHE A 203 -8.54 12.25 15.35
C PHE A 203 -9.73 13.20 15.20
N ALA A 204 -9.59 14.27 14.43
CA ALA A 204 -10.73 15.13 14.08
C ALA A 204 -11.84 14.34 13.34
N ILE A 205 -11.46 13.41 12.44
CA ILE A 205 -12.40 12.53 11.76
C ILE A 205 -13.00 11.51 12.73
N LEU A 206 -12.17 10.85 13.56
CA LEU A 206 -12.63 9.87 14.55
C LEU A 206 -13.63 10.50 15.52
N ALA A 207 -13.34 11.69 16.02
CA ALA A 207 -14.23 12.42 16.93
C ALA A 207 -15.56 12.83 16.26
N LYS A 208 -15.48 13.40 15.05
CA LYS A 208 -16.63 13.99 14.37
C LYS A 208 -17.55 12.95 13.76
N HIS A 209 -16.99 11.97 13.07
CA HIS A 209 -17.75 11.03 12.24
C HIS A 209 -17.95 9.66 12.88
N GLN A 210 -17.27 9.37 13.99
CA GLN A 210 -17.42 8.16 14.77
C GLN A 210 -17.34 6.88 13.89
N PRO A 211 -16.26 6.69 13.09
CA PRO A 211 -16.12 5.49 12.26
C PRO A 211 -16.04 4.23 13.12
N THR A 212 -16.55 3.14 12.57
CA THR A 212 -16.53 1.81 13.18
C THR A 212 -15.30 1.01 12.77
N ILE A 213 -14.74 1.30 11.59
CA ILE A 213 -13.52 0.67 11.07
C ILE A 213 -12.54 1.78 10.66
N TYR A 214 -11.29 1.66 11.13
CA TYR A 214 -10.20 2.55 10.76
C TYR A 214 -9.09 1.77 10.06
N TYR A 215 -8.69 2.23 8.88
CA TYR A 215 -7.58 1.67 8.12
C TYR A 215 -6.40 2.64 8.13
N GLY A 216 -5.29 2.19 8.71
CA GLY A 216 -4.06 2.96 8.81
C GLY A 216 -2.86 2.22 8.23
N VAL A 217 -1.68 2.78 8.48
CA VAL A 217 -0.38 2.18 8.19
C VAL A 217 0.49 2.26 9.44
N PRO A 218 1.51 1.39 9.61
CA PRO A 218 2.31 1.33 10.83
C PRO A 218 2.87 2.68 11.29
N THR A 219 3.42 3.46 10.35
CA THR A 219 3.99 4.78 10.65
C THR A 219 2.97 5.78 11.19
N LEU A 220 1.72 5.73 10.73
CA LEU A 220 0.65 6.60 11.22
C LEU A 220 0.14 6.13 12.59
N TYR A 221 0.02 4.82 12.81
CA TYR A 221 -0.29 4.27 14.15
C TYR A 221 0.77 4.67 15.18
N ALA A 222 2.06 4.60 14.81
CA ALA A 222 3.16 5.03 15.67
C ALA A 222 3.08 6.53 16.00
N ALA A 223 2.83 7.37 15.00
CA ALA A 223 2.68 8.82 15.19
C ALA A 223 1.47 9.17 16.09
N ILE A 224 0.36 8.46 15.95
CA ILE A 224 -0.82 8.62 16.81
C ILE A 224 -0.52 8.20 18.25
N LEU A 225 0.22 7.11 18.46
CA LEU A 225 0.59 6.66 19.81
C LEU A 225 1.54 7.64 20.52
N ALA A 226 2.42 8.29 19.75
CA ALA A 226 3.36 9.29 20.26
C ALA A 226 2.72 10.67 20.52
N ASP A 227 1.51 10.91 20.03
CA ASP A 227 0.78 12.17 20.24
C ASP A 227 -0.12 12.06 21.47
N ASP A 228 0.22 12.80 22.53
CA ASP A 228 -0.52 12.80 23.78
C ASP A 228 -1.95 13.35 23.64
N SER A 229 -2.22 14.15 22.62
CA SER A 229 -3.57 14.65 22.33
C SER A 229 -4.50 13.57 21.75
N CYS A 230 -3.94 12.49 21.21
CA CYS A 230 -4.68 11.36 20.66
C CYS A 230 -5.04 10.35 21.76
N THR A 231 -6.18 10.57 22.40
CA THR A 231 -6.66 9.71 23.51
C THR A 231 -7.94 8.97 23.13
N PRO A 232 -8.28 7.86 23.81
CA PRO A 232 -9.55 7.15 23.58
C PRO A 232 -10.78 8.06 23.73
N GLU A 233 -10.70 9.07 24.62
CA GLU A 233 -11.78 10.03 24.89
C GLU A 233 -12.03 10.93 23.68
N ASN A 234 -10.97 11.29 22.93
CA ASN A 234 -11.01 12.16 21.77
C ASN A 234 -11.23 11.39 20.46
N GLY A 235 -11.27 10.05 20.50
CA GLY A 235 -11.44 9.19 19.35
C GLY A 235 -12.89 8.79 19.06
N SER A 236 -13.05 7.79 18.20
CA SER A 236 -14.35 7.17 17.93
C SER A 236 -14.73 6.22 19.07
N LYS A 237 -15.92 6.39 19.62
CA LYS A 237 -16.51 5.49 20.61
C LYS A 237 -17.13 4.24 19.97
N ARG A 238 -17.26 4.23 18.66
CA ARG A 238 -17.86 3.14 17.88
C ARG A 238 -16.80 2.26 17.20
N LEU A 239 -15.51 2.60 17.37
CA LEU A 239 -14.42 1.89 16.71
C LEU A 239 -14.38 0.43 17.18
N ARG A 240 -14.68 -0.49 16.28
CA ARG A 240 -14.69 -1.94 16.54
C ARG A 240 -13.48 -2.67 15.97
N LEU A 241 -12.81 -2.05 14.98
CA LEU A 241 -11.74 -2.69 14.23
C LEU A 241 -10.77 -1.66 13.67
N CYS A 242 -9.48 -1.98 13.74
CA CYS A 242 -8.43 -1.30 13.01
C CYS A 242 -7.72 -2.29 12.08
N VAL A 243 -7.21 -1.81 10.95
CA VAL A 243 -6.47 -2.61 9.97
C VAL A 243 -5.17 -1.90 9.63
N SER A 244 -4.08 -2.65 9.53
CA SER A 244 -2.79 -2.17 9.07
C SER A 244 -2.31 -2.99 7.89
N ALA A 245 -1.73 -2.33 6.89
CA ALA A 245 -1.06 -2.97 5.77
C ALA A 245 -0.05 -2.01 5.12
N GLY A 246 0.66 -2.52 4.11
CA GLY A 246 1.67 -1.78 3.36
C GLY A 246 3.09 -2.01 3.86
N GLU A 247 3.25 -2.20 5.16
CA GLU A 247 4.47 -2.64 5.85
C GLU A 247 4.06 -3.59 6.97
N ALA A 248 4.97 -4.44 7.44
CA ALA A 248 4.68 -5.32 8.57
C ALA A 248 4.47 -4.49 9.85
N LEU A 249 3.44 -4.81 10.61
CA LEU A 249 3.14 -4.15 11.88
C LEU A 249 4.06 -4.67 12.99
N PRO A 250 4.92 -3.83 13.60
CA PRO A 250 5.71 -4.24 14.75
C PRO A 250 4.81 -4.72 15.89
N LYS A 251 5.22 -5.80 16.56
CA LYS A 251 4.47 -6.40 17.68
C LYS A 251 4.20 -5.39 18.79
N GLU A 252 5.20 -4.60 19.13
CA GLU A 252 5.16 -3.60 20.19
C GLU A 252 4.12 -2.52 19.88
N LEU A 253 4.06 -2.10 18.61
CA LEU A 253 3.11 -1.09 18.14
C LEU A 253 1.66 -1.59 18.27
N GLY A 254 1.38 -2.81 17.80
CA GLY A 254 0.05 -3.42 17.92
C GLY A 254 -0.37 -3.61 19.38
N THR A 255 0.56 -4.07 20.22
CA THR A 255 0.34 -4.26 21.67
C THR A 255 0.05 -2.92 22.37
N ALA A 256 0.84 -1.88 22.08
CA ALA A 256 0.65 -0.55 22.66
C ALA A 256 -0.68 0.08 22.22
N TRP A 257 -1.05 -0.09 20.94
CA TRP A 257 -2.34 0.38 20.43
C TRP A 257 -3.52 -0.29 21.15
N LYS A 258 -3.47 -1.62 21.27
CA LYS A 258 -4.51 -2.38 21.99
C LYS A 258 -4.63 -1.94 23.43
N ALA A 259 -3.50 -1.72 24.11
CA ALA A 259 -3.48 -1.27 25.51
C ALA A 259 -4.07 0.15 25.64
N LYS A 260 -3.75 1.08 24.71
CA LYS A 260 -4.22 2.48 24.76
C LYS A 260 -5.69 2.62 24.32
N PHE A 261 -6.09 1.97 23.21
CA PHE A 261 -7.40 2.20 22.59
C PHE A 261 -8.42 1.06 22.75
N GLY A 262 -8.00 -0.10 23.28
CA GLY A 262 -8.89 -1.25 23.53
C GLY A 262 -9.30 -2.03 22.26
N VAL A 263 -8.88 -1.61 21.07
CA VAL A 263 -9.23 -2.19 19.76
C VAL A 263 -8.01 -2.83 19.14
N ASP A 264 -8.18 -4.04 18.55
CA ASP A 264 -7.08 -4.70 17.84
C ASP A 264 -6.79 -4.06 16.48
N ILE A 265 -5.52 -4.13 16.06
CA ILE A 265 -5.11 -3.87 14.70
C ILE A 265 -4.92 -5.23 14.01
N LEU A 266 -5.67 -5.49 12.96
CA LEU A 266 -5.42 -6.62 12.07
C LEU A 266 -4.30 -6.25 11.10
N ASP A 267 -3.12 -6.84 11.30
CA ASP A 267 -2.06 -6.74 10.30
C ASP A 267 -2.36 -7.67 9.13
N GLY A 268 -2.12 -7.19 7.91
CA GLY A 268 -2.32 -7.97 6.71
C GLY A 268 -1.35 -7.57 5.60
N VAL A 269 -0.99 -8.54 4.79
CA VAL A 269 -0.16 -8.32 3.61
C VAL A 269 -0.99 -8.45 2.33
N GLY A 270 -0.77 -7.50 1.47
CA GLY A 270 -1.33 -7.44 0.13
C GLY A 270 -0.34 -6.84 -0.86
N SER A 271 -0.69 -6.85 -2.11
CA SER A 271 0.10 -6.21 -3.16
C SER A 271 -0.80 -5.56 -4.21
N THR A 272 -0.21 -4.69 -5.02
CA THR A 272 -0.93 -4.13 -6.18
C THR A 272 -1.32 -5.22 -7.16
N GLU A 273 -0.48 -6.24 -7.32
CA GLU A 273 -0.67 -7.38 -8.22
C GLU A 273 -1.86 -8.27 -7.82
N MET A 274 -2.16 -8.35 -6.53
CA MET A 274 -3.32 -9.08 -5.98
C MET A 274 -4.47 -8.14 -5.59
N LEU A 275 -4.34 -6.86 -5.88
CA LEU A 275 -5.26 -5.75 -5.61
C LEU A 275 -5.44 -5.42 -4.12
N HIS A 276 -5.44 -6.40 -3.23
CA HIS A 276 -5.65 -6.16 -1.79
C HIS A 276 -4.98 -7.21 -0.93
N ILE A 277 -5.37 -7.30 0.32
CA ILE A 277 -4.85 -8.23 1.34
C ILE A 277 -5.26 -9.66 1.02
N TYR A 278 -4.30 -10.57 1.05
CA TYR A 278 -4.45 -12.03 0.84
C TYR A 278 -3.94 -12.88 2.02
N LEU A 279 -3.14 -12.28 2.93
CA LEU A 279 -2.84 -12.83 4.27
C LEU A 279 -3.29 -11.82 5.31
N SER A 280 -3.92 -12.24 6.38
CA SER A 280 -4.39 -11.34 7.44
C SER A 280 -4.52 -12.03 8.79
N ASN A 281 -4.31 -11.27 9.86
CA ASN A 281 -4.91 -11.57 11.14
C ASN A 281 -6.44 -11.48 11.01
N VAL A 282 -7.15 -12.16 11.89
CA VAL A 282 -8.63 -12.14 11.91
C VAL A 282 -9.12 -11.58 13.25
N PRO A 283 -10.34 -11.02 13.29
CA PRO A 283 -10.91 -10.52 14.54
C PRO A 283 -10.90 -11.59 15.64
N ASN A 284 -10.51 -11.21 16.85
CA ASN A 284 -10.40 -12.05 18.04
C ASN A 284 -9.27 -13.10 18.04
N GLU A 285 -8.49 -13.23 16.97
CA GLU A 285 -7.35 -14.14 16.87
C GLU A 285 -6.10 -13.43 16.32
N VAL A 286 -5.76 -12.28 16.92
CA VAL A 286 -4.63 -11.47 16.48
C VAL A 286 -3.33 -12.01 17.05
N SER A 287 -2.35 -12.24 16.19
CA SER A 287 -0.96 -12.57 16.54
C SER A 287 -0.06 -11.41 16.10
N TYR A 288 0.20 -10.45 17.01
CA TYR A 288 1.06 -9.32 16.68
C TYR A 288 2.48 -9.75 16.32
N GLY A 289 3.05 -9.12 15.29
CA GLY A 289 4.34 -9.47 14.69
C GLY A 289 4.23 -10.52 13.58
N PHE A 290 3.03 -11.06 13.33
CA PHE A 290 2.75 -12.01 12.26
C PHE A 290 1.69 -11.44 11.31
N SER A 291 1.78 -11.80 10.03
CA SER A 291 0.80 -11.40 9.01
C SER A 291 -0.49 -12.25 9.00
N GLY A 292 -0.63 -13.17 9.95
CA GLY A 292 -1.82 -14.00 10.09
C GLY A 292 -1.86 -15.23 9.17
N ARG A 293 -3.03 -15.51 8.59
CA ARG A 293 -3.32 -16.68 7.75
C ARG A 293 -3.82 -16.26 6.36
N PRO A 294 -3.83 -17.17 5.38
CA PRO A 294 -4.46 -16.90 4.09
C PRO A 294 -5.92 -16.46 4.27
N VAL A 295 -6.29 -15.38 3.60
CA VAL A 295 -7.69 -14.97 3.49
C VAL A 295 -8.46 -16.07 2.76
N PRO A 296 -9.60 -16.55 3.27
CA PRO A 296 -10.38 -17.60 2.61
C PRO A 296 -10.67 -17.27 1.14
N GLY A 297 -10.31 -18.18 0.24
CA GLY A 297 -10.39 -17.98 -1.21
C GLY A 297 -9.05 -17.65 -1.87
N TYR A 298 -8.00 -17.43 -1.08
CA TYR A 298 -6.61 -17.39 -1.55
C TYR A 298 -5.86 -18.61 -1.08
N ASP A 299 -5.02 -19.14 -1.97
CA ASP A 299 -4.03 -20.16 -1.63
C ASP A 299 -2.65 -19.51 -1.57
N VAL A 300 -1.82 -19.97 -0.65
CA VAL A 300 -0.43 -19.53 -0.53
C VAL A 300 0.51 -20.71 -0.39
N ARG A 301 1.73 -20.56 -0.87
CA ARG A 301 2.81 -21.51 -0.67
C ARG A 301 4.13 -20.77 -0.47
N LEU A 302 5.04 -21.40 0.29
CA LEU A 302 6.42 -20.94 0.43
C LEU A 302 7.30 -21.87 -0.39
N VAL A 303 8.18 -21.30 -1.21
CA VAL A 303 9.08 -22.04 -2.09
C VAL A 303 10.53 -21.59 -1.93
N ASP A 304 11.45 -22.50 -2.14
CA ASP A 304 12.88 -22.21 -2.23
C ASP A 304 13.28 -21.59 -3.59
N GLU A 305 14.59 -21.38 -3.78
CA GLU A 305 15.15 -20.85 -5.04
C GLU A 305 14.92 -21.79 -6.25
N GLN A 306 14.67 -23.08 -6.02
CA GLN A 306 14.38 -24.09 -7.03
C GLN A 306 12.87 -24.23 -7.32
N GLY A 307 12.02 -23.55 -6.54
CA GLY A 307 10.57 -23.63 -6.63
C GLY A 307 9.95 -24.81 -5.89
N ALA A 308 10.74 -25.55 -5.10
CA ALA A 308 10.23 -26.59 -4.22
C ALA A 308 9.63 -26.00 -2.94
N GLY A 309 8.62 -26.66 -2.38
CA GLY A 309 8.01 -26.22 -1.12
C GLY A 309 8.99 -26.36 0.05
N VAL A 310 9.00 -25.36 0.95
CA VAL A 310 9.83 -25.39 2.17
C VAL A 310 9.04 -25.93 3.36
N ASP A 311 9.76 -26.50 4.34
CA ASP A 311 9.17 -27.02 5.57
C ASP A 311 8.73 -25.92 6.55
N THR A 312 7.96 -26.31 7.56
CA THR A 312 7.53 -25.41 8.64
C THR A 312 8.74 -24.85 9.39
N GLY A 313 8.79 -23.54 9.57
CA GLY A 313 9.89 -22.81 10.18
C GLY A 313 10.99 -22.37 9.21
N GLU A 314 11.04 -22.92 8.00
CA GLU A 314 11.98 -22.49 6.98
C GLU A 314 11.49 -21.25 6.23
N ILE A 315 12.44 -20.46 5.73
CA ILE A 315 12.17 -19.24 4.94
C ILE A 315 12.05 -19.63 3.47
N GLY A 316 10.98 -19.16 2.83
CA GLY A 316 10.75 -19.30 1.40
C GLY A 316 10.07 -18.09 0.79
N GLU A 317 10.14 -17.96 -0.53
CA GLU A 317 9.40 -16.94 -1.27
C GLU A 317 7.90 -17.24 -1.22
N LEU A 318 7.11 -16.24 -0.87
CA LEU A 318 5.66 -16.33 -0.82
C LEU A 318 5.07 -16.24 -2.23
N LEU A 319 4.38 -17.27 -2.65
CA LEU A 319 3.54 -17.29 -3.83
C LEU A 319 2.07 -17.29 -3.41
N VAL A 320 1.24 -16.53 -4.12
CA VAL A 320 -0.19 -16.44 -3.86
C VAL A 320 -1.00 -16.74 -5.12
N ARG A 321 -2.13 -17.44 -4.94
CA ARG A 321 -3.13 -17.70 -5.97
C ARG A 321 -4.49 -17.24 -5.46
N GLY A 322 -5.25 -16.52 -6.30
CA GLY A 322 -6.59 -16.06 -5.95
C GLY A 322 -7.25 -15.26 -7.06
N PRO A 323 -8.58 -15.04 -6.95
CA PRO A 323 -9.39 -14.51 -8.05
C PRO A 323 -9.18 -13.02 -8.34
N SER A 324 -8.46 -12.30 -7.48
CA SER A 324 -8.16 -10.87 -7.68
C SER A 324 -6.81 -10.62 -8.35
N ALA A 325 -6.07 -11.66 -8.72
CA ALA A 325 -4.79 -11.54 -9.41
C ALA A 325 -4.94 -10.68 -10.68
N ALA A 326 -3.97 -9.78 -10.90
CA ALA A 326 -3.95 -8.93 -12.08
C ALA A 326 -3.73 -9.74 -13.36
N ASP A 327 -4.23 -9.22 -14.49
CA ASP A 327 -3.98 -9.78 -15.83
C ASP A 327 -2.49 -9.69 -16.25
N GLY A 328 -1.75 -8.76 -15.66
CA GLY A 328 -0.34 -8.56 -15.91
C GLY A 328 0.06 -7.09 -15.90
N TYR A 329 1.33 -6.84 -16.26
CA TYR A 329 1.84 -5.49 -16.40
C TYR A 329 1.67 -4.98 -17.85
N TRP A 330 1.34 -3.70 -17.96
CA TRP A 330 1.27 -3.03 -19.24
C TRP A 330 2.66 -2.95 -19.89
N ASN A 331 2.75 -3.38 -21.18
CA ASN A 331 3.98 -3.35 -22.00
C ASN A 331 5.24 -3.99 -21.38
N GLN A 332 5.12 -4.77 -20.30
CA GLN A 332 6.25 -5.42 -19.62
C GLN A 332 6.11 -6.95 -19.65
N ARG A 333 6.15 -7.54 -20.85
CA ARG A 333 5.94 -8.98 -21.05
C ARG A 333 6.86 -9.87 -20.22
N HIS A 334 8.16 -9.55 -20.19
CA HIS A 334 9.13 -10.36 -19.44
C HIS A 334 8.78 -10.35 -17.95
N LYS A 335 8.55 -9.17 -17.40
CA LYS A 335 8.21 -8.99 -15.98
C LYS A 335 6.87 -9.65 -15.64
N SER A 336 5.87 -9.54 -16.54
CA SER A 336 4.58 -10.22 -16.34
C SER A 336 4.77 -11.73 -16.21
N ARG A 337 5.57 -12.34 -17.09
CA ARG A 337 5.81 -13.79 -17.08
C ARG A 337 6.61 -14.27 -15.87
N SER A 338 7.53 -13.45 -15.34
CA SER A 338 8.30 -13.80 -14.14
C SER A 338 7.54 -13.55 -12.84
N THR A 339 6.48 -12.73 -12.87
CA THR A 339 5.64 -12.45 -11.70
C THR A 339 4.41 -13.34 -11.67
N PHE A 340 3.73 -13.49 -12.82
CA PHE A 340 2.49 -14.28 -12.93
C PHE A 340 2.80 -15.61 -13.61
N GLU A 341 3.03 -16.65 -12.80
CA GLU A 341 3.40 -18.01 -13.26
C GLU A 341 2.18 -18.94 -13.22
N GLY A 342 1.47 -19.05 -14.34
CA GLY A 342 0.19 -19.77 -14.40
C GLY A 342 -0.85 -19.11 -13.49
N GLU A 343 -1.33 -19.85 -12.48
CA GLU A 343 -2.28 -19.33 -11.49
C GLU A 343 -1.61 -18.64 -10.29
N TRP A 344 -0.27 -18.69 -10.18
CA TRP A 344 0.48 -18.20 -9.04
C TRP A 344 1.12 -16.85 -9.33
N THR A 345 1.03 -15.95 -8.37
CA THR A 345 1.72 -14.66 -8.37
C THR A 345 2.88 -14.71 -7.39
N ARG A 346 4.10 -14.47 -7.88
CA ARG A 346 5.29 -14.27 -7.05
C ARG A 346 5.21 -12.91 -6.38
N THR A 347 5.25 -12.87 -5.06
CA THR A 347 5.15 -11.62 -4.31
C THR A 347 6.49 -10.90 -4.20
N GLY A 348 7.59 -11.64 -4.28
CA GLY A 348 8.94 -11.18 -3.97
C GLY A 348 9.16 -10.95 -2.47
N ASP A 349 8.25 -11.41 -1.62
CA ASP A 349 8.36 -11.37 -0.17
C ASP A 349 8.81 -12.73 0.36
N GLN A 350 9.69 -12.73 1.36
CA GLN A 350 10.16 -13.91 2.07
C GLN A 350 9.35 -14.09 3.36
N TYR A 351 8.88 -15.28 3.58
CA TYR A 351 8.08 -15.66 4.74
C TYR A 351 8.53 -16.98 5.33
N SER A 352 8.28 -17.18 6.62
CA SER A 352 8.23 -18.48 7.25
C SER A 352 6.83 -18.75 7.78
N ARG A 353 6.51 -20.03 8.02
CA ARG A 353 5.22 -20.44 8.59
C ARG A 353 5.49 -21.25 9.86
N ASP A 354 4.85 -20.87 10.96
CA ASP A 354 4.96 -21.60 12.23
C ASP A 354 4.07 -22.88 12.24
N GLU A 355 4.18 -23.68 13.33
CA GLU A 355 3.41 -24.92 13.52
C GLU A 355 1.88 -24.67 13.60
N ARG A 356 1.46 -23.45 13.94
CA ARG A 356 0.05 -23.05 13.98
C ARG A 356 -0.46 -22.66 12.58
N GLY A 357 0.41 -22.66 11.58
CA GLY A 357 0.08 -22.20 10.21
C GLY A 357 -0.03 -20.68 10.07
N ILE A 358 0.62 -19.93 10.96
CA ILE A 358 0.64 -18.46 10.95
C ILE A 358 1.92 -18.00 10.24
N PHE A 359 1.79 -17.00 9.37
CA PHE A 359 2.87 -16.50 8.52
C PHE A 359 3.61 -15.34 9.16
N LEU A 360 4.95 -15.46 9.19
CA LEU A 360 5.89 -14.43 9.67
C LEU A 360 6.62 -13.81 8.49
N TYR A 361 6.54 -12.50 8.36
CA TYR A 361 7.29 -11.75 7.35
C TYR A 361 8.79 -11.76 7.67
N CYS A 362 9.59 -12.18 6.69
CA CYS A 362 11.05 -12.26 6.83
C CYS A 362 11.79 -11.21 5.99
N GLY A 363 11.09 -10.44 5.16
CA GLY A 363 11.70 -9.37 4.34
C GLY A 363 11.40 -9.50 2.86
N ARG A 364 11.96 -8.59 2.06
CA ARG A 364 11.94 -8.67 0.60
C ARG A 364 13.05 -9.60 0.11
N ALA A 365 12.77 -10.39 -0.91
CA ALA A 365 13.79 -11.24 -1.55
C ALA A 365 15.01 -10.42 -2.02
N ASP A 366 14.78 -9.23 -2.57
CA ASP A 366 15.82 -8.30 -3.06
C ASP A 366 16.65 -7.66 -1.92
N ASP A 367 16.14 -7.65 -0.70
CA ASP A 367 16.80 -7.05 0.47
C ASP A 367 17.49 -8.09 1.37
N MET A 368 17.10 -9.36 1.25
CA MET A 368 17.73 -10.46 2.00
C MET A 368 19.16 -10.67 1.56
N PHE A 369 20.06 -10.99 2.50
CA PHE A 369 21.45 -11.32 2.21
C PHE A 369 21.97 -12.41 3.13
N LYS A 370 23.09 -13.06 2.73
CA LYS A 370 23.70 -14.15 3.52
C LYS A 370 24.93 -13.63 4.26
N VAL A 371 25.01 -13.91 5.55
CA VAL A 371 26.19 -13.71 6.39
C VAL A 371 26.72 -15.09 6.78
N SER A 372 27.91 -15.45 6.32
CA SER A 372 28.49 -16.78 6.60
C SER A 372 27.54 -17.94 6.27
N GLY A 373 26.80 -17.81 5.17
CA GLY A 373 25.81 -18.82 4.72
C GLY A 373 24.44 -18.77 5.40
N ILE A 374 24.27 -17.93 6.40
CA ILE A 374 22.99 -17.77 7.13
C ILE A 374 22.21 -16.59 6.54
N TRP A 375 20.94 -16.80 6.20
CA TRP A 375 20.06 -15.74 5.76
C TRP A 375 19.85 -14.69 6.86
N VAL A 376 20.04 -13.43 6.50
CA VAL A 376 19.75 -12.27 7.34
C VAL A 376 18.62 -11.49 6.70
N SER A 377 17.56 -11.31 7.46
CA SER A 377 16.46 -10.41 7.14
C SER A 377 16.78 -9.02 7.69
N PRO A 378 16.87 -7.98 6.85
CA PRO A 378 16.92 -6.61 7.32
C PRO A 378 15.79 -6.30 8.29
N PHE A 379 14.57 -6.72 7.98
CA PHE A 379 13.38 -6.49 8.79
C PHE A 379 13.50 -7.10 10.19
N GLU A 380 14.03 -8.33 10.33
CA GLU A 380 14.24 -8.99 11.63
C GLU A 380 15.21 -8.18 12.50
N VAL A 381 16.29 -7.70 11.92
CA VAL A 381 17.30 -6.89 12.61
C VAL A 381 16.75 -5.50 12.97
N GLU A 382 16.00 -4.87 12.04
CA GLU A 382 15.33 -3.59 12.26
C GLU A 382 14.28 -3.70 13.39
N SER A 383 13.49 -4.76 13.40
CA SER A 383 12.50 -5.01 14.46
C SER A 383 13.16 -5.16 15.83
N ALA A 384 14.27 -5.90 15.90
CA ALA A 384 15.06 -6.01 17.12
C ALA A 384 15.64 -4.65 17.57
N LEU A 385 16.13 -3.82 16.64
CA LEU A 385 16.62 -2.49 16.96
C LEU A 385 15.49 -1.57 17.47
N ILE A 386 14.33 -1.59 16.80
CA ILE A 386 13.17 -0.76 17.16
C ILE A 386 12.56 -1.18 18.51
N SER A 387 12.71 -2.44 18.94
CA SER A 387 12.26 -2.88 20.26
C SER A 387 13.06 -2.28 21.42
N HIS A 388 14.24 -1.71 21.15
CA HIS A 388 15.04 -1.00 22.15
C HIS A 388 14.46 0.39 22.43
N GLU A 389 14.37 0.78 23.70
CA GLU A 389 13.72 2.01 24.18
C GLU A 389 14.23 3.30 23.53
N SER A 390 15.52 3.35 23.15
CA SER A 390 16.16 4.53 22.57
C SER A 390 15.95 4.69 21.06
N VAL A 391 15.44 3.68 20.35
CA VAL A 391 15.34 3.68 18.88
C VAL A 391 13.95 4.13 18.45
N LEU A 392 13.91 5.11 17.53
CA LEU A 392 12.69 5.57 16.89
C LEU A 392 12.44 4.80 15.58
N GLU A 393 13.46 4.78 14.71
CA GLU A 393 13.41 4.07 13.42
C GLU A 393 14.78 3.44 13.12
N ALA A 394 14.77 2.37 12.34
CA ALA A 394 16.00 1.71 11.89
C ALA A 394 15.84 1.22 10.44
N ALA A 395 16.94 1.25 9.69
CA ALA A 395 17.07 0.61 8.39
C ALA A 395 18.35 -0.21 8.34
N VAL A 396 18.28 -1.43 7.81
CA VAL A 396 19.45 -2.33 7.73
C VAL A 396 19.71 -2.69 6.27
N VAL A 397 21.00 -2.60 5.88
CA VAL A 397 21.47 -2.98 4.56
C VAL A 397 22.71 -3.87 4.66
N PRO A 398 23.00 -4.68 3.63
CA PRO A 398 24.29 -5.33 3.53
C PRO A 398 25.41 -4.30 3.27
N ALA A 399 26.55 -4.46 3.94
CA ALA A 399 27.78 -3.75 3.66
C ALA A 399 28.94 -4.75 3.68
N GLU A 400 29.98 -4.50 2.89
CA GLU A 400 31.16 -5.35 2.84
C GLU A 400 32.18 -4.95 3.92
N ASP A 401 32.76 -5.94 4.59
CA ASP A 401 33.91 -5.72 5.46
C ASP A 401 35.23 -5.68 4.65
N ASP A 402 36.36 -5.45 5.34
CA ASP A 402 37.69 -5.36 4.72
C ASP A 402 38.10 -6.63 3.95
N GLU A 403 37.42 -7.74 4.17
CA GLU A 403 37.64 -9.04 3.51
C GLU A 403 36.63 -9.25 2.34
N GLY A 404 35.77 -8.28 2.04
CA GLY A 404 34.72 -8.38 1.02
C GLY A 404 33.54 -9.27 1.42
N LEU A 405 33.35 -9.52 2.71
CA LEU A 405 32.26 -10.33 3.23
C LEU A 405 31.09 -9.45 3.65
N LEU A 406 29.89 -9.81 3.21
CA LEU A 406 28.68 -9.09 3.59
C LEU A 406 28.38 -9.22 5.09
N LYS A 407 28.10 -8.08 5.71
CA LYS A 407 27.66 -7.93 7.10
C LYS A 407 26.51 -6.91 7.19
N PRO A 408 25.65 -6.99 8.23
CA PRO A 408 24.63 -5.98 8.43
C PRO A 408 25.23 -4.64 8.86
N LYS A 409 24.80 -3.54 8.19
CA LYS A 409 24.99 -2.14 8.57
C LYS A 409 23.63 -1.55 8.89
N ALA A 410 23.51 -0.89 10.04
CA ALA A 410 22.26 -0.25 10.48
C ALA A 410 22.37 1.28 10.41
N PHE A 411 21.31 1.93 9.91
CA PHE A 411 21.07 3.36 10.00
C PHE A 411 19.93 3.57 11.01
N ILE A 412 20.16 4.38 12.03
CA ILE A 412 19.26 4.50 13.19
C ILE A 412 18.88 5.94 13.43
N ILE A 413 17.60 6.19 13.61
CA ILE A 413 17.07 7.43 14.19
C ILE A 413 16.78 7.16 15.66
N LEU A 414 17.38 7.93 16.54
CA LEU A 414 17.14 7.86 17.99
C LEU A 414 15.90 8.67 18.38
N LYS A 415 15.28 8.30 19.49
CA LYS A 415 14.32 9.16 20.19
C LYS A 415 15.08 10.31 20.87
N ASP A 416 14.36 11.40 21.14
CA ASP A 416 14.93 12.58 21.80
C ASP A 416 15.56 12.24 23.15
N GLY A 417 16.69 12.90 23.46
CA GLY A 417 17.36 12.77 24.75
C GLY A 417 18.36 11.63 24.87
N HIS A 418 18.61 10.88 23.79
CA HIS A 418 19.61 9.79 23.77
C HIS A 418 20.90 10.19 23.07
N ASP A 419 22.06 9.79 23.65
CA ASP A 419 23.38 10.08 23.11
C ASP A 419 23.90 8.91 22.25
N PRO A 420 24.13 9.12 20.93
CA PRO A 420 24.67 8.11 20.02
C PRO A 420 25.96 7.46 20.51
N ALA A 421 26.85 8.24 21.14
CA ALA A 421 28.17 7.76 21.56
C ALA A 421 28.12 6.59 22.56
N SER A 422 27.05 6.51 23.34
CA SER A 422 26.85 5.50 24.38
C SER A 422 26.06 4.26 23.94
N LEU A 423 25.42 4.29 22.74
CA LEU A 423 24.39 3.32 22.38
C LEU A 423 24.82 2.22 21.42
N THR A 424 25.91 2.40 20.64
CA THR A 424 26.32 1.45 19.62
C THR A 424 26.49 0.04 20.19
N LYS A 425 27.23 -0.12 21.25
CA LYS A 425 27.47 -1.44 21.87
C LYS A 425 26.20 -2.04 22.52
N PRO A 426 25.43 -1.30 23.31
CA PRO A 426 24.13 -1.76 23.84
C PRO A 426 23.19 -2.26 22.75
N LEU A 427 23.02 -1.52 21.64
CA LEU A 427 22.15 -1.91 20.52
C LEU A 427 22.65 -3.17 19.83
N GLN A 428 23.97 -3.30 19.58
CA GLN A 428 24.53 -4.52 19.04
C GLN A 428 24.27 -5.73 19.95
N ASP A 429 24.41 -5.58 21.25
CA ASP A 429 24.20 -6.66 22.21
C ASP A 429 22.72 -6.99 22.36
N HIS A 430 21.84 -6.01 22.31
CA HIS A 430 20.39 -6.20 22.26
C HIS A 430 19.99 -7.04 21.02
N VAL A 431 20.44 -6.67 19.83
CA VAL A 431 20.16 -7.45 18.61
C VAL A 431 20.69 -8.89 18.70
N LYS A 432 21.89 -9.10 19.29
CA LYS A 432 22.41 -10.46 19.50
C LYS A 432 21.53 -11.32 20.42
N GLN A 433 20.89 -10.71 21.41
CA GLN A 433 19.97 -11.39 22.32
C GLN A 433 18.66 -11.75 21.63
N GLU A 434 18.10 -10.82 20.86
CA GLU A 434 16.81 -10.98 20.20
C GLU A 434 16.83 -11.90 18.98
N VAL A 435 17.84 -11.74 18.08
CA VAL A 435 17.83 -12.40 16.75
C VAL A 435 19.09 -13.24 16.49
N GLY A 436 20.00 -13.34 17.44
CA GLY A 436 21.17 -14.20 17.38
C GLY A 436 22.46 -13.51 16.97
N LYS A 437 23.58 -14.19 17.29
CA LYS A 437 24.94 -13.63 17.24
C LYS A 437 25.45 -13.33 15.81
N TRP A 438 24.83 -13.89 14.78
CA TRP A 438 25.29 -13.74 13.39
C TRP A 438 24.63 -12.58 12.67
N LYS A 439 23.47 -12.11 13.16
CA LYS A 439 22.61 -11.13 12.51
C LYS A 439 22.81 -9.69 13.01
N TYR A 440 23.58 -9.46 14.07
CA TYR A 440 23.75 -8.10 14.61
C TYR A 440 24.50 -7.17 13.66
N PRO A 441 24.15 -5.87 13.62
CA PRO A 441 24.84 -4.90 12.77
C PRO A 441 26.30 -4.70 13.22
N ARG A 442 27.22 -4.84 12.27
CA ARG A 442 28.66 -4.57 12.51
C ARG A 442 28.92 -3.08 12.63
N TRP A 443 28.19 -2.30 11.84
CA TRP A 443 28.26 -0.85 11.84
C TRP A 443 26.89 -0.28 12.15
N ILE A 444 26.86 0.78 12.95
CA ILE A 444 25.68 1.57 13.25
C ILE A 444 26.01 3.01 12.91
N GLU A 445 25.19 3.61 12.06
CA GLU A 445 25.23 5.02 11.69
C GLU A 445 23.96 5.70 12.19
N TYR A 446 24.14 6.81 12.91
CA TYR A 446 23.02 7.59 13.42
C TYR A 446 22.68 8.71 12.45
N VAL A 447 21.41 8.80 12.07
CA VAL A 447 20.93 9.72 11.03
C VAL A 447 19.68 10.47 11.52
N ASP A 448 19.46 11.67 10.96
CA ASP A 448 18.26 12.48 11.28
C ASP A 448 17.02 12.04 10.50
N SER A 449 17.22 11.37 9.36
CA SER A 449 16.12 10.89 8.53
C SER A 449 16.53 9.69 7.69
N LEU A 450 15.55 8.82 7.36
CA LEU A 450 15.73 7.71 6.41
C LEU A 450 15.07 8.03 5.07
N PRO A 451 15.65 7.64 3.93
CA PRO A 451 15.04 7.82 2.63
C PRO A 451 13.77 6.98 2.52
N LYS A 452 12.64 7.63 2.21
CA LYS A 452 11.32 6.97 2.11
C LYS A 452 10.67 7.25 0.76
N THR A 453 9.81 6.33 0.35
CA THR A 453 8.88 6.55 -0.76
C THR A 453 7.79 7.54 -0.35
N ALA A 454 6.99 8.00 -1.32
CA ALA A 454 5.79 8.79 -1.04
C ALA A 454 4.78 8.07 -0.13
N THR A 455 4.87 6.74 -0.04
CA THR A 455 4.04 5.89 0.84
C THR A 455 4.63 5.68 2.23
N GLY A 456 5.82 6.23 2.52
CA GLY A 456 6.51 6.06 3.79
C GLY A 456 7.47 4.87 3.85
N LYS A 457 7.51 3.99 2.84
CA LYS A 457 8.40 2.81 2.81
C LYS A 457 9.87 3.21 2.69
N ILE A 458 10.73 2.59 3.49
CA ILE A 458 12.17 2.82 3.46
C ILE A 458 12.77 2.35 2.13
N GLN A 459 13.54 3.23 1.49
CA GLN A 459 14.24 2.96 0.23
C GLN A 459 15.67 2.48 0.51
N ARG A 460 15.82 1.21 0.96
CA ARG A 460 17.11 0.62 1.37
C ARG A 460 18.17 0.68 0.29
N PHE A 461 17.79 0.61 -0.98
CA PHE A 461 18.74 0.72 -2.09
C PHE A 461 19.55 2.03 -2.07
N LYS A 462 18.95 3.14 -1.60
CA LYS A 462 19.65 4.42 -1.45
C LYS A 462 20.63 4.45 -0.29
N LEU A 463 20.53 3.51 0.64
CA LEU A 463 21.44 3.39 1.78
C LEU A 463 22.61 2.42 1.51
N ARG A 464 22.57 1.66 0.41
CA ARG A 464 23.63 0.72 0.05
C ARG A 464 24.88 1.40 -0.53
N ASP A 465 24.70 2.61 -1.06
CA ASP A 465 25.75 3.38 -1.72
C ASP A 465 26.37 4.47 -0.80
N ILE A 466 26.02 4.45 0.51
CA ILE A 466 26.50 5.42 1.51
C ILE A 466 27.61 4.81 2.37
#